data_cc319852c7e5b96256e21f7619c1beb7
#
_entry.id   cc319852c7e5b96256e21f7619c1beb7
#
_cell.length_a   1.000
_cell.length_b   1.000
_cell.length_c   1.000
_cell.angle_alpha   90.00
_cell.angle_beta   90.00
_cell.angle_gamma   90.00
#
_symmetry.space_group_name_H-M   'P 1'
#
loop_
_entity.id
_entity.type
_entity.pdbx_description
1 polymer ?
#
loop_
_entity_poly.entity_id
_entity_poly.type
_entity_poly.pdbx_seq_one_letter_code
_entity_poly.pdbx_strand_id
1 'polypeptide(L)'
;MTQYKEKGEGKTTVNVGIFDYPVLMAADILLYDAYYVPVGEDQFQHLELTRDLAMRFNHRFNKEVFTVPAKTSEQAKFMGVTNGIRIRDLLNPEKKMSKSTPAENSKIMLLDEPDKARKKIMSATTDSLGKIKYDMFNQPGISNLLQIEALATGVPLDEVVAKWNGETRYGELKKQVADSVATMLEDFQKRLGDITDEQVYALFEEGERYANAVAEKKLREVQQVFGLR
;
A
#
# COMPACT_ATOMS: atom_id res chain seq x y z
N MET A 1 1.52 -20.41 1.99
CA MET A 1 1.37 -18.98 1.67
C MET A 1 2.34 -18.61 0.57
N THR A 2 1.88 -17.87 -0.42
CA THR A 2 2.66 -17.51 -1.62
C THR A 2 3.90 -16.71 -1.24
N GLN A 3 3.77 -15.70 -0.41
CA GLN A 3 4.90 -14.87 0.03
C GLN A 3 6.00 -15.64 0.78
N TYR A 4 5.64 -16.69 1.54
CA TYR A 4 6.64 -17.54 2.19
C TYR A 4 7.50 -18.28 1.14
N LYS A 5 6.85 -18.79 0.08
CA LYS A 5 7.54 -19.48 -1.03
C LYS A 5 8.42 -18.51 -1.81
N GLU A 6 7.89 -17.36 -2.22
CA GLU A 6 8.62 -16.35 -3.00
C GLU A 6 9.83 -15.77 -2.27
N LYS A 7 9.67 -15.45 -0.97
CA LYS A 7 10.77 -14.89 -0.16
C LYS A 7 11.79 -15.94 0.30
N GLY A 8 11.41 -17.22 0.29
CA GLY A 8 12.27 -18.35 0.64
C GLY A 8 12.97 -18.99 -0.57
N GLU A 9 12.55 -18.68 -1.79
CA GLU A 9 13.07 -19.30 -3.01
C GLU A 9 14.56 -18.95 -3.21
N GLY A 10 15.38 -19.97 -3.39
CA GLY A 10 16.84 -19.84 -3.55
C GLY A 10 17.64 -19.52 -2.27
N LYS A 11 17.02 -19.51 -1.09
CA LYS A 11 17.70 -19.31 0.19
C LYS A 11 17.87 -20.62 0.95
N THR A 12 19.07 -20.83 1.50
CA THR A 12 19.37 -21.99 2.35
C THR A 12 18.74 -21.88 3.74
N THR A 13 18.41 -20.67 4.19
CA THR A 13 17.77 -20.39 5.47
C THR A 13 16.65 -19.37 5.29
N VAL A 14 15.47 -19.67 5.78
CA VAL A 14 14.33 -18.74 5.84
C VAL A 14 14.19 -18.24 7.26
N ASN A 15 14.12 -16.93 7.44
CA ASN A 15 13.96 -16.32 8.76
C ASN A 15 12.58 -16.69 9.35
N VAL A 16 12.55 -17.05 10.63
CA VAL A 16 11.32 -17.36 11.38
C VAL A 16 10.28 -16.22 11.26
N GLY A 17 10.71 -14.97 11.25
CA GLY A 17 9.81 -13.84 11.04
C GLY A 17 8.99 -13.89 9.74
N ILE A 18 9.51 -14.52 8.67
CA ILE A 18 8.74 -14.72 7.42
C ILE A 18 7.66 -15.79 7.61
N PHE A 19 7.86 -16.72 8.51
CA PHE A 19 6.88 -17.75 8.83
C PHE A 19 5.80 -17.22 9.78
N ASP A 20 6.18 -16.43 10.77
CA ASP A 20 5.31 -16.01 11.88
C ASP A 20 4.53 -14.73 11.63
N TYR A 21 5.01 -13.81 10.74
CA TYR A 21 4.33 -12.51 10.56
C TYR A 21 2.85 -12.61 10.15
N PRO A 22 2.36 -13.62 9.41
CA PRO A 22 0.92 -13.74 9.12
C PRO A 22 0.08 -13.96 10.38
N VAL A 23 0.64 -14.64 11.38
CA VAL A 23 -0.01 -14.85 12.69
C VAL A 23 -0.03 -13.55 13.48
N LEU A 24 1.06 -12.79 13.47
CA LEU A 24 1.11 -11.47 14.09
C LEU A 24 0.08 -10.51 13.46
N MET A 25 0.01 -10.49 12.12
CA MET A 25 -1.00 -9.69 11.41
C MET A 25 -2.43 -10.10 11.79
N ALA A 26 -2.70 -11.40 11.94
CA ALA A 26 -4.00 -11.88 12.38
C ALA A 26 -4.31 -11.42 13.81
N ALA A 27 -3.33 -11.46 14.70
CA ALA A 27 -3.48 -10.97 16.07
C ALA A 27 -3.77 -9.46 16.11
N ASP A 28 -3.06 -8.67 15.32
CA ASP A 28 -3.27 -7.21 15.21
C ASP A 28 -4.69 -6.88 14.74
N ILE A 29 -5.22 -7.62 13.78
CA ILE A 29 -6.59 -7.41 13.27
C ILE A 29 -7.65 -7.81 14.30
N LEU A 30 -7.50 -9.01 14.90
CA LEU A 30 -8.49 -9.58 15.81
C LEU A 30 -8.53 -8.85 17.16
N LEU A 31 -7.41 -8.34 17.62
CA LEU A 31 -7.29 -7.59 18.86
C LEU A 31 -8.13 -6.31 18.88
N TYR A 32 -8.32 -5.71 17.70
CA TYR A 32 -9.08 -4.47 17.52
C TYR A 32 -10.48 -4.68 16.92
N ASP A 33 -10.94 -5.92 16.74
CA ASP A 33 -12.22 -6.26 16.11
C ASP A 33 -12.43 -5.57 14.74
N ALA A 34 -11.39 -5.42 13.98
CA ALA A 34 -11.42 -4.71 12.71
C ALA A 34 -12.24 -5.47 11.66
N TYR A 35 -13.39 -4.93 11.26
CA TYR A 35 -14.22 -5.51 10.20
C TYR A 35 -13.66 -5.19 8.81
N TYR A 36 -13.27 -3.92 8.58
CA TYR A 36 -12.58 -3.49 7.36
C TYR A 36 -11.10 -3.32 7.60
N VAL A 37 -10.29 -3.97 6.77
CA VAL A 37 -8.82 -3.96 6.84
C VAL A 37 -8.28 -3.64 5.45
N PRO A 38 -8.05 -2.36 5.14
CA PRO A 38 -7.51 -1.95 3.83
C PRO A 38 -6.11 -2.52 3.62
N VAL A 39 -5.98 -3.46 2.70
CA VAL A 39 -4.71 -4.13 2.38
C VAL A 39 -4.52 -4.29 0.88
N GLY A 40 -3.28 -4.36 0.42
CA GLY A 40 -2.95 -4.72 -0.96
C GLY A 40 -3.23 -6.20 -1.25
N GLU A 41 -3.34 -6.54 -2.54
CA GLU A 41 -3.64 -7.91 -3.01
C GLU A 41 -2.67 -8.96 -2.45
N ASP A 42 -1.41 -8.59 -2.26
CA ASP A 42 -0.38 -9.46 -1.70
C ASP A 42 -0.64 -9.87 -0.25
N GLN A 43 -1.57 -9.18 0.45
CA GLN A 43 -1.99 -9.48 1.82
C GLN A 43 -3.33 -10.24 1.91
N PHE A 44 -4.01 -10.48 0.80
CA PHE A 44 -5.34 -11.12 0.82
C PHE A 44 -5.32 -12.52 1.46
N GLN A 45 -4.26 -13.31 1.24
CA GLN A 45 -4.13 -14.63 1.86
C GLN A 45 -3.99 -14.54 3.41
N HIS A 46 -3.37 -13.48 3.92
CA HIS A 46 -3.25 -13.27 5.36
C HIS A 46 -4.57 -12.82 5.98
N LEU A 47 -5.34 -12.01 5.25
CA LEU A 47 -6.69 -11.63 5.67
C LEU A 47 -7.62 -12.85 5.72
N GLU A 48 -7.58 -13.75 4.72
CA GLU A 48 -8.36 -14.99 4.76
C GLU A 48 -7.93 -15.91 5.90
N LEU A 49 -6.62 -16.00 6.21
CA LEU A 49 -6.14 -16.72 7.41
C LEU A 49 -6.76 -16.12 8.68
N THR A 50 -6.78 -14.80 8.80
CA THR A 50 -7.37 -14.09 9.95
C THR A 50 -8.86 -14.42 10.08
N ARG A 51 -9.59 -14.42 8.97
CA ARG A 51 -11.01 -14.80 8.93
C ARG A 51 -11.24 -16.23 9.40
N ASP A 52 -10.42 -17.16 8.88
CA ASP A 52 -10.48 -18.57 9.28
C ASP A 52 -10.23 -18.75 10.78
N LEU A 53 -9.25 -18.06 11.32
CA LEU A 53 -8.92 -18.10 12.76
C LEU A 53 -10.09 -17.57 13.60
N ALA A 54 -10.67 -16.43 13.24
CA ALA A 54 -11.83 -15.86 13.92
C ALA A 54 -13.03 -16.82 13.90
N MET A 55 -13.39 -17.34 12.73
CA MET A 55 -14.51 -18.27 12.58
C MET A 55 -14.29 -19.56 13.38
N ARG A 56 -13.10 -20.16 13.32
CA ARG A 56 -12.77 -21.39 14.07
C ARG A 56 -12.82 -21.16 15.57
N PHE A 57 -12.32 -20.02 16.03
CA PHE A 57 -12.35 -19.67 17.45
C PHE A 57 -13.80 -19.53 17.93
N ASN A 58 -14.60 -18.69 17.25
CA ASN A 58 -15.98 -18.47 17.59
C ASN A 58 -16.80 -19.78 17.60
N HIS A 59 -16.60 -20.63 16.61
CA HIS A 59 -17.24 -21.94 16.53
C HIS A 59 -16.81 -22.88 17.68
N ARG A 60 -15.51 -22.94 17.97
CA ARG A 60 -14.97 -23.82 19.03
C ARG A 60 -15.55 -23.50 20.40
N PHE A 61 -15.73 -22.23 20.70
CA PHE A 61 -16.23 -21.78 22.00
C PHE A 61 -17.74 -21.47 21.98
N ASN A 62 -18.41 -21.70 20.87
CA ASN A 62 -19.83 -21.39 20.67
C ASN A 62 -20.20 -19.96 21.14
N LYS A 63 -19.34 -19.01 20.86
CA LYS A 63 -19.46 -17.59 21.23
C LYS A 63 -18.80 -16.72 20.18
N GLU A 64 -19.46 -15.64 19.79
CA GLU A 64 -18.89 -14.63 18.90
C GLU A 64 -17.96 -13.70 19.69
N VAL A 65 -16.72 -14.14 19.87
CA VAL A 65 -15.66 -13.37 20.56
C VAL A 65 -14.95 -12.45 19.61
N PHE A 66 -14.61 -12.93 18.41
CA PHE A 66 -13.96 -12.14 17.39
C PHE A 66 -14.93 -11.67 16.31
N THR A 67 -14.84 -10.41 15.95
CA THR A 67 -15.42 -9.91 14.70
C THR A 67 -14.70 -10.57 13.54
N VAL A 68 -15.44 -11.25 12.66
CA VAL A 68 -14.88 -11.84 11.45
C VAL A 68 -14.68 -10.73 10.42
N PRO A 69 -13.44 -10.42 9.99
CA PRO A 69 -13.20 -9.38 8.99
C PRO A 69 -14.00 -9.62 7.70
N ALA A 70 -14.40 -8.55 7.01
CA ALA A 70 -15.11 -8.64 5.74
C ALA A 70 -14.29 -9.41 4.69
N LYS A 71 -14.97 -10.07 3.75
CA LYS A 71 -14.32 -10.77 2.63
C LYS A 71 -13.51 -9.81 1.77
N THR A 72 -12.48 -10.31 1.11
CA THR A 72 -11.60 -9.50 0.24
C THR A 72 -12.37 -8.70 -0.81
N SER A 73 -13.44 -9.27 -1.39
CA SER A 73 -14.32 -8.57 -2.33
C SER A 73 -15.09 -7.40 -1.71
N GLU A 74 -15.47 -7.51 -0.44
CA GLU A 74 -16.16 -6.44 0.31
C GLU A 74 -15.17 -5.37 0.75
N GLN A 75 -13.93 -5.76 1.10
CA GLN A 75 -12.85 -4.83 1.40
C GLN A 75 -12.55 -3.90 0.21
N ALA A 76 -12.40 -4.48 -0.98
CA ALA A 76 -12.18 -3.73 -2.21
C ALA A 76 -13.32 -2.75 -2.51
N LYS A 77 -14.56 -3.19 -2.32
CA LYS A 77 -15.77 -2.34 -2.50
C LYS A 77 -15.81 -1.19 -1.49
N PHE A 78 -15.48 -1.45 -0.23
CA PHE A 78 -15.41 -0.42 0.81
C PHE A 78 -14.38 0.65 0.49
N MET A 79 -13.22 0.26 -0.02
CA MET A 79 -12.16 1.19 -0.43
C MET A 79 -12.48 1.99 -1.69
N GLY A 80 -13.57 1.67 -2.40
CA GLY A 80 -13.92 2.31 -3.68
C GLY A 80 -12.94 2.01 -4.82
N VAL A 81 -12.05 1.02 -4.63
CA VAL A 81 -11.06 0.61 -5.64
C VAL A 81 -11.32 -0.83 -6.07
N THR A 82 -11.59 -1.01 -7.34
CA THR A 82 -11.73 -2.34 -7.94
C THR A 82 -10.40 -3.07 -8.07
N ASN A 83 -9.32 -2.31 -8.23
CA ASN A 83 -7.93 -2.79 -8.19
C ASN A 83 -7.07 -1.67 -7.61
N GLY A 84 -6.28 -1.96 -6.59
CA GLY A 84 -5.32 -0.99 -6.03
C GLY A 84 -4.35 -0.52 -7.11
N ILE A 85 -4.15 0.80 -7.24
CA ILE A 85 -3.16 1.35 -8.16
C ILE A 85 -1.78 0.86 -7.73
N ARG A 86 -1.13 0.11 -8.61
CA ARG A 86 0.21 -0.42 -8.36
C ARG A 86 1.23 0.39 -9.13
N ILE A 87 1.84 1.37 -8.46
CA ILE A 87 2.92 2.16 -9.04
C ILE A 87 4.13 1.27 -9.36
N ARG A 88 4.65 1.46 -10.56
CA ARG A 88 5.75 0.67 -11.11
C ARG A 88 7.07 1.41 -11.06
N ASP A 89 8.14 0.64 -11.09
CA ASP A 89 9.52 1.14 -11.15
C ASP A 89 9.72 2.04 -12.38
N LEU A 90 10.37 3.19 -12.22
CA LEU A 90 10.53 4.16 -13.30
C LEU A 90 11.49 3.68 -14.39
N LEU A 91 12.48 2.86 -14.05
CA LEU A 91 13.46 2.33 -15.01
C LEU A 91 13.05 0.97 -15.57
N ASN A 92 12.28 0.19 -14.79
CA ASN A 92 11.76 -1.10 -15.20
C ASN A 92 10.25 -1.20 -14.90
N PRO A 93 9.40 -0.66 -15.78
CA PRO A 93 7.96 -0.55 -15.53
C PRO A 93 7.20 -1.89 -15.53
N GLU A 94 7.86 -3.00 -15.75
CA GLU A 94 7.29 -4.34 -15.53
C GLU A 94 7.29 -4.72 -14.05
N LYS A 95 8.17 -4.11 -13.25
CA LYS A 95 8.30 -4.36 -11.80
C LYS A 95 7.55 -3.32 -10.98
N LYS A 96 7.12 -3.72 -9.77
CA LYS A 96 6.59 -2.78 -8.76
C LYS A 96 7.71 -1.84 -8.30
N MET A 97 7.41 -0.55 -8.14
CA MET A 97 8.30 0.39 -7.46
C MET A 97 8.55 -0.12 -6.03
N SER A 98 9.82 -0.25 -5.66
CA SER A 98 10.20 -0.78 -4.36
C SER A 98 11.22 0.12 -3.66
N LYS A 99 10.98 0.39 -2.38
CA LYS A 99 11.91 1.15 -1.54
C LYS A 99 13.29 0.49 -1.46
N SER A 100 13.35 -0.85 -1.51
CA SER A 100 14.57 -1.64 -1.40
C SER A 100 15.36 -1.78 -2.71
N THR A 101 14.86 -1.28 -3.84
CA THR A 101 15.60 -1.32 -5.12
C THR A 101 16.88 -0.47 -4.99
N PRO A 102 18.07 -0.99 -5.34
CA PRO A 102 19.34 -0.24 -5.20
C PRO A 102 19.40 1.00 -6.10
N ALA A 103 18.82 0.96 -7.30
CA ALA A 103 18.83 2.08 -8.25
C ALA A 103 17.98 3.25 -7.72
N GLU A 104 18.62 4.37 -7.40
CA GLU A 104 17.93 5.56 -6.88
C GLU A 104 16.91 6.15 -7.87
N ASN A 105 17.21 6.15 -9.17
CA ASN A 105 16.34 6.71 -10.19
C ASN A 105 15.12 5.83 -10.52
N SER A 106 15.02 4.63 -9.94
CA SER A 106 13.91 3.72 -10.16
C SER A 106 12.66 4.06 -9.34
N LYS A 107 12.81 4.93 -8.34
CA LYS A 107 11.78 5.24 -7.34
C LYS A 107 11.79 6.71 -6.94
N ILE A 108 10.64 7.20 -6.48
CA ILE A 108 10.49 8.50 -5.86
C ILE A 108 10.25 8.29 -4.37
N MET A 109 11.03 9.01 -3.56
CA MET A 109 10.86 9.04 -2.12
C MET A 109 10.16 10.35 -1.73
N LEU A 110 9.32 10.34 -0.70
CA LEU A 110 8.60 11.54 -0.24
C LEU A 110 9.54 12.66 0.24
N LEU A 111 10.77 12.31 0.59
CA LEU A 111 11.82 13.25 0.99
C LEU A 111 12.85 13.52 -0.11
N ASP A 112 12.61 13.11 -1.34
CA ASP A 112 13.44 13.53 -2.47
C ASP A 112 13.30 15.04 -2.69
N GLU A 113 14.41 15.70 -2.99
CA GLU A 113 14.39 17.07 -3.50
C GLU A 113 13.48 17.16 -4.74
N PRO A 114 12.55 18.13 -4.82
CA PRO A 114 11.59 18.22 -5.94
C PRO A 114 12.26 18.19 -7.31
N ASP A 115 13.38 18.90 -7.49
CA ASP A 115 14.13 18.90 -8.74
C ASP A 115 14.81 17.56 -9.05
N LYS A 116 15.19 16.80 -8.02
CA LYS A 116 15.69 15.44 -8.20
C LYS A 116 14.58 14.52 -8.66
N ALA A 117 13.37 14.64 -8.08
CA ALA A 117 12.19 13.90 -8.51
C ALA A 117 11.80 14.22 -9.96
N ARG A 118 11.85 15.50 -10.37
CA ARG A 118 11.66 15.90 -11.79
C ARG A 118 12.61 15.14 -12.73
N LYS A 119 13.90 15.11 -12.39
CA LYS A 119 14.91 14.40 -13.21
C LYS A 119 14.64 12.92 -13.29
N LYS A 120 14.21 12.28 -12.19
CA LYS A 120 13.84 10.86 -12.17
C LYS A 120 12.66 10.56 -13.11
N ILE A 121 11.59 11.36 -13.07
CA ILE A 121 10.45 11.23 -13.98
C ILE A 121 10.86 11.45 -15.44
N MET A 122 11.65 12.47 -15.71
CA MET A 122 12.15 12.74 -17.08
C MET A 122 12.98 11.58 -17.64
N SER A 123 13.72 10.87 -16.79
CA SER A 123 14.51 9.69 -17.17
C SER A 123 13.73 8.37 -17.17
N ALA A 124 12.46 8.37 -16.80
CA ALA A 124 11.64 7.16 -16.76
C ALA A 124 11.61 6.45 -18.11
N THR A 125 11.66 5.12 -18.07
CA THR A 125 11.61 4.28 -19.28
C THR A 125 10.21 4.33 -19.89
N THR A 126 10.16 4.58 -21.19
CA THR A 126 8.94 4.55 -22.01
C THR A 126 9.19 3.76 -23.28
N ASP A 127 8.14 3.31 -23.93
CA ASP A 127 8.22 2.62 -25.22
C ASP A 127 8.54 3.58 -26.38
N SER A 128 8.62 3.03 -27.60
CA SER A 128 8.88 3.76 -28.85
C SER A 128 7.67 3.78 -29.80
N LEU A 129 6.46 3.49 -29.34
CA LEU A 129 5.26 3.41 -30.19
C LEU A 129 4.80 4.76 -30.70
N GLY A 130 5.29 5.86 -30.09
CA GLY A 130 5.04 7.23 -30.56
C GLY A 130 3.61 7.70 -30.39
N LYS A 131 2.78 7.03 -29.60
CA LYS A 131 1.40 7.39 -29.31
C LYS A 131 1.03 6.98 -27.89
N ILE A 132 0.58 7.95 -27.09
CA ILE A 132 0.19 7.72 -25.71
C ILE A 132 -1.13 6.94 -25.66
N LYS A 133 -1.11 5.81 -24.96
CA LYS A 133 -2.29 5.01 -24.65
C LYS A 133 -2.13 4.40 -23.25
N TYR A 134 -3.22 4.32 -22.51
CA TYR A 134 -3.22 3.57 -21.27
C TYR A 134 -3.35 2.08 -21.58
N ASP A 135 -2.23 1.37 -21.55
CA ASP A 135 -2.12 -0.06 -21.85
C ASP A 135 -0.97 -0.64 -21.01
N MET A 136 -1.33 -1.27 -19.90
CA MET A 136 -0.35 -1.80 -18.94
C MET A 136 0.48 -2.97 -19.49
N PHE A 137 0.07 -3.55 -20.59
CA PHE A 137 0.79 -4.66 -21.24
C PHE A 137 1.79 -4.16 -22.30
N ASN A 138 1.34 -3.31 -23.22
CA ASN A 138 2.16 -2.83 -24.33
C ASN A 138 2.91 -1.53 -24.02
N GLN A 139 2.38 -0.69 -23.13
CA GLN A 139 2.94 0.61 -22.75
C GLN A 139 3.01 0.75 -21.21
N PRO A 140 3.66 -0.16 -20.49
CA PRO A 140 3.67 -0.13 -19.02
C PRO A 140 4.29 1.15 -18.46
N GLY A 141 5.32 1.71 -19.12
CA GLY A 141 5.97 2.95 -18.69
C GLY A 141 5.08 4.17 -18.83
N ILE A 142 4.42 4.33 -19.97
CA ILE A 142 3.44 5.41 -20.22
C ILE A 142 2.24 5.26 -19.27
N SER A 143 1.69 4.05 -19.15
CA SER A 143 0.56 3.80 -18.25
C SER A 143 0.91 4.10 -16.80
N ASN A 144 2.13 3.79 -16.36
CA ASN A 144 2.63 4.14 -15.04
C ASN A 144 2.71 5.66 -14.82
N LEU A 145 3.20 6.41 -15.80
CA LEU A 145 3.25 7.88 -15.74
C LEU A 145 1.85 8.48 -15.62
N LEU A 146 0.86 7.97 -16.36
CA LEU A 146 -0.53 8.41 -16.26
C LEU A 146 -1.12 8.12 -14.88
N GLN A 147 -0.80 6.97 -14.30
CA GLN A 147 -1.20 6.64 -12.92
C GLN A 147 -0.55 7.57 -11.89
N ILE A 148 0.74 7.87 -12.04
CA ILE A 148 1.46 8.81 -11.18
C ILE A 148 0.85 10.20 -11.26
N GLU A 149 0.51 10.68 -12.46
CA GLU A 149 -0.16 11.97 -12.66
C GLU A 149 -1.50 12.02 -11.91
N ALA A 150 -2.33 11.00 -12.08
CA ALA A 150 -3.62 10.90 -11.40
C ALA A 150 -3.47 10.97 -9.87
N LEU A 151 -2.50 10.24 -9.31
CA LEU A 151 -2.25 10.24 -7.87
C LEU A 151 -1.66 11.55 -7.36
N ALA A 152 -0.72 12.17 -8.10
CA ALA A 152 -0.08 13.41 -7.69
C ALA A 152 -1.04 14.61 -7.72
N THR A 153 -2.00 14.59 -8.64
CA THR A 153 -2.96 15.69 -8.83
C THR A 153 -4.31 15.46 -8.13
N GLY A 154 -4.62 14.20 -7.76
CA GLY A 154 -5.95 13.81 -7.26
C GLY A 154 -7.03 13.76 -8.35
N VAL A 155 -6.66 13.92 -9.61
CA VAL A 155 -7.58 13.84 -10.77
C VAL A 155 -7.87 12.36 -11.06
N PRO A 156 -9.12 11.97 -11.35
CA PRO A 156 -9.46 10.60 -11.74
C PRO A 156 -8.63 10.09 -12.92
N LEU A 157 -8.18 8.83 -12.85
CA LEU A 157 -7.29 8.26 -13.87
C LEU A 157 -7.90 8.29 -15.28
N ASP A 158 -9.18 8.07 -15.42
CA ASP A 158 -9.91 8.12 -16.69
C ASP A 158 -9.87 9.53 -17.33
N GLU A 159 -9.94 10.58 -16.55
CA GLU A 159 -9.80 11.96 -17.04
C GLU A 159 -8.36 12.23 -17.49
N VAL A 160 -7.36 11.79 -16.71
CA VAL A 160 -5.94 11.91 -17.11
C VAL A 160 -5.69 11.13 -18.41
N VAL A 161 -6.20 9.91 -18.50
CA VAL A 161 -6.10 9.09 -19.72
C VAL A 161 -6.78 9.77 -20.90
N ALA A 162 -8.00 10.29 -20.74
CA ALA A 162 -8.72 10.97 -21.80
C ALA A 162 -7.94 12.18 -22.35
N LYS A 163 -7.31 12.96 -21.47
CA LYS A 163 -6.48 14.13 -21.83
C LYS A 163 -5.30 13.75 -22.74
N TRP A 164 -4.64 12.62 -22.46
CA TRP A 164 -3.39 12.24 -23.12
C TRP A 164 -3.56 11.20 -24.22
N ASN A 165 -4.72 10.56 -24.32
CA ASN A 165 -4.93 9.45 -25.26
C ASN A 165 -4.77 9.92 -26.72
N GLY A 166 -3.86 9.28 -27.42
CA GLY A 166 -3.58 9.58 -28.82
C GLY A 166 -2.51 10.64 -29.07
N GLU A 167 -2.10 11.40 -28.04
CA GLU A 167 -0.97 12.35 -28.14
C GLU A 167 0.35 11.62 -28.44
N THR A 168 1.27 12.32 -29.12
CA THR A 168 2.56 11.73 -29.53
C THR A 168 3.75 12.28 -28.74
N ARG A 169 3.52 13.31 -27.92
CA ARG A 169 4.56 14.09 -27.25
C ARG A 169 4.90 13.52 -25.88
N TYR A 170 5.61 12.41 -25.83
CA TYR A 170 6.04 11.75 -24.59
C TYR A 170 6.82 12.68 -23.64
N GLY A 171 7.64 13.59 -24.22
CA GLY A 171 8.38 14.57 -23.43
C GLY A 171 7.48 15.55 -22.67
N GLU A 172 6.36 15.97 -23.25
CA GLU A 172 5.38 16.84 -22.58
C GLU A 172 4.63 16.09 -21.47
N LEU A 173 4.23 14.85 -21.71
CA LEU A 173 3.66 14.01 -20.65
C LEU A 173 4.64 13.91 -19.48
N LYS A 174 5.89 13.52 -19.73
CA LYS A 174 6.92 13.42 -18.68
C LYS A 174 7.11 14.72 -17.93
N LYS A 175 7.15 15.85 -18.64
CA LYS A 175 7.28 17.16 -18.02
C LYS A 175 6.09 17.48 -17.13
N GLN A 176 4.86 17.26 -17.60
CA GLN A 176 3.65 17.45 -16.81
C GLN A 176 3.68 16.61 -15.53
N VAL A 177 3.96 15.30 -15.65
CA VAL A 177 4.06 14.41 -14.50
C VAL A 177 5.16 14.84 -13.54
N ALA A 178 6.32 15.27 -14.07
CA ALA A 178 7.45 15.73 -13.26
C ALA A 178 7.07 16.99 -12.45
N ASP A 179 6.36 17.93 -13.04
CA ASP A 179 5.90 19.14 -12.36
C ASP A 179 4.83 18.81 -11.30
N SER A 180 3.86 17.95 -11.62
CA SER A 180 2.82 17.51 -10.67
C SER A 180 3.42 16.80 -9.46
N VAL A 181 4.37 15.88 -9.68
CA VAL A 181 5.06 15.16 -8.59
C VAL A 181 5.88 16.14 -7.75
N ALA A 182 6.61 17.07 -8.35
CA ALA A 182 7.40 18.04 -7.61
C ALA A 182 6.51 18.94 -6.74
N THR A 183 5.40 19.45 -7.27
CA THR A 183 4.43 20.24 -6.51
C THR A 183 3.85 19.45 -5.33
N MET A 184 3.50 18.18 -5.55
CA MET A 184 3.03 17.30 -4.48
C MET A 184 4.10 17.13 -3.38
N LEU A 185 5.37 16.94 -3.75
CA LEU A 185 6.46 16.80 -2.79
C LEU A 185 6.72 18.10 -2.02
N GLU A 186 6.72 19.25 -2.70
CA GLU A 186 6.88 20.57 -2.08
C GLU A 186 5.79 20.82 -1.02
N ASP A 187 4.53 20.55 -1.35
CA ASP A 187 3.40 20.70 -0.43
C ASP A 187 3.49 19.71 0.75
N PHE A 188 3.84 18.45 0.46
CA PHE A 188 4.04 17.44 1.50
C PHE A 188 5.17 17.83 2.46
N GLN A 189 6.34 18.22 1.93
CA GLN A 189 7.52 18.55 2.73
C GLN A 189 7.30 19.84 3.54
N LYS A 190 6.58 20.81 2.99
CA LYS A 190 6.18 22.01 3.73
C LYS A 190 5.31 21.63 4.94
N ARG A 191 4.26 20.84 4.73
CA ARG A 191 3.40 20.38 5.83
C ARG A 191 4.15 19.55 6.86
N LEU A 192 5.09 18.70 6.40
CA LEU A 192 5.94 17.93 7.30
C LEU A 192 6.84 18.83 8.16
N GLY A 193 7.38 19.91 7.57
CA GLY A 193 8.21 20.89 8.30
C GLY A 193 7.47 21.69 9.38
N ASP A 194 6.15 21.76 9.28
CA ASP A 194 5.29 22.42 10.28
C ASP A 194 4.96 21.53 11.48
N ILE A 195 5.31 20.24 11.43
CA ILE A 195 5.05 19.26 12.50
C ILE A 195 6.23 19.22 13.46
N THR A 196 5.96 19.41 14.76
CA THR A 196 6.99 19.30 15.80
C THR A 196 7.04 17.92 16.43
N ASP A 197 8.18 17.57 17.02
CA ASP A 197 8.34 16.30 17.74
C ASP A 197 7.35 16.19 18.89
N GLU A 198 7.06 17.31 19.60
CA GLU A 198 6.10 17.34 20.69
C GLU A 198 4.67 17.00 20.22
N GLN A 199 4.27 17.49 19.04
CA GLN A 199 2.97 17.14 18.45
C GLN A 199 2.91 15.65 18.10
N VAL A 200 4.01 15.10 17.57
CA VAL A 200 4.10 13.67 17.23
C VAL A 200 4.02 12.81 18.50
N TYR A 201 4.77 13.15 19.55
CA TYR A 201 4.73 12.43 20.83
C TYR A 201 3.36 12.50 21.49
N ALA A 202 2.74 13.67 21.53
CA ALA A 202 1.40 13.83 22.11
C ALA A 202 0.35 12.96 21.38
N LEU A 203 0.43 12.91 20.04
CA LEU A 203 -0.45 12.07 19.23
C LEU A 203 -0.21 10.56 19.49
N PHE A 204 1.06 10.15 19.62
CA PHE A 204 1.38 8.76 19.96
C PHE A 204 0.89 8.36 21.35
N GLU A 205 1.07 9.21 22.36
CA GLU A 205 0.58 8.93 23.72
C GLU A 205 -0.95 8.83 23.78
N GLU A 206 -1.65 9.68 23.05
CA GLU A 206 -3.12 9.61 22.94
C GLU A 206 -3.56 8.33 22.22
N GLY A 207 -2.94 8.04 21.07
CA GLY A 207 -3.19 6.85 20.28
C GLY A 207 -2.91 5.57 21.05
N GLU A 208 -1.80 5.50 21.79
CA GLU A 208 -1.43 4.37 22.63
C GLU A 208 -2.47 4.12 23.73
N ARG A 209 -2.89 5.17 24.44
CA ARG A 209 -3.94 5.03 25.47
C ARG A 209 -5.24 4.46 24.90
N TYR A 210 -5.66 4.98 23.76
CA TYR A 210 -6.87 4.49 23.08
C TYR A 210 -6.71 3.04 22.61
N ALA A 211 -5.62 2.74 21.93
CA ALA A 211 -5.34 1.39 21.41
C ALA A 211 -5.25 0.36 22.52
N ASN A 212 -4.53 0.67 23.61
CA ASN A 212 -4.40 -0.22 24.76
C ASN A 212 -5.74 -0.47 25.44
N ALA A 213 -6.60 0.52 25.57
CA ALA A 213 -7.93 0.35 26.17
C ALA A 213 -8.81 -0.62 25.36
N VAL A 214 -8.77 -0.54 24.04
CA VAL A 214 -9.50 -1.46 23.14
C VAL A 214 -8.88 -2.87 23.20
N ALA A 215 -7.57 -2.96 23.09
CA ALA A 215 -6.82 -4.21 23.09
C ALA A 215 -6.97 -5.00 24.39
N GLU A 216 -6.85 -4.33 25.54
CA GLU A 216 -7.02 -4.99 26.85
C GLU A 216 -8.42 -5.57 27.04
N LYS A 217 -9.45 -4.83 26.60
CA LYS A 217 -10.82 -5.32 26.68
C LYS A 217 -10.99 -6.63 25.90
N LYS A 218 -10.50 -6.66 24.66
CA LYS A 218 -10.56 -7.85 23.79
C LYS A 218 -9.72 -8.99 24.35
N LEU A 219 -8.50 -8.69 24.79
CA LEU A 219 -7.60 -9.70 25.37
C LEU A 219 -8.22 -10.38 26.61
N ARG A 220 -8.84 -9.60 27.49
CA ARG A 220 -9.53 -10.15 28.69
C ARG A 220 -10.70 -11.05 28.29
N GLU A 221 -11.49 -10.66 27.29
CA GLU A 221 -12.58 -11.47 26.78
C GLU A 221 -12.08 -12.83 26.25
N VAL A 222 -11.02 -12.83 25.47
CA VAL A 222 -10.35 -14.04 24.95
C VAL A 222 -9.83 -14.92 26.09
N GLN A 223 -9.14 -14.32 27.06
CA GLN A 223 -8.59 -15.03 28.21
C GLN A 223 -9.69 -15.72 29.05
N GLN A 224 -10.82 -15.05 29.26
CA GLN A 224 -11.97 -15.62 29.98
C GLN A 224 -12.55 -16.83 29.24
N VAL A 225 -12.69 -16.74 27.92
CA VAL A 225 -13.20 -17.85 27.09
C VAL A 225 -12.24 -19.03 27.09
N PHE A 226 -10.94 -18.80 27.18
CA PHE A 226 -9.92 -19.84 27.32
C PHE A 226 -9.82 -20.41 28.75
N GLY A 227 -10.44 -19.79 29.73
CA GLY A 227 -10.31 -20.18 31.14
C GLY A 227 -8.95 -19.82 31.76
N LEU A 228 -8.27 -18.82 31.23
CA LEU A 228 -6.99 -18.33 31.75
C LEU A 228 -7.15 -17.28 32.87
N ARG A 229 -8.33 -16.69 33.00
CA ARG A 229 -8.71 -15.71 34.07
C ARG A 229 -10.18 -15.80 34.38
#